data_20dc1020f3e88c454faf6efd0fcbbb80
#
_entry.id   20dc1020f3e88c454faf6efd0fcbbb80
#
_cell.length_a   1.000
_cell.length_b   1.000
_cell.length_c   1.000
_cell.angle_alpha   90.00
_cell.angle_beta   90.00
_cell.angle_gamma   90.00
#
_symmetry.space_group_name_H-M   'P 1'
#
loop_
_entity.id
_entity.type
_entity.pdbx_description
1 polymer ?
#
loop_
_entity_poly.entity_id
_entity_poly.type
_entity_poly.pdbx_seq_one_letter_code
_entity_poly.pdbx_strand_id
1 'polypeptide(L)'
;ANMVWDKMILGAWRTGEPGCFYIDEANRFNPVPHLGLYEATNPCGEQPLLPYDVCNLGSINVGYYVVDGRMDWDAFKRDIHLSTHFLDNIIDVNKYPLPEIDSLSKRIRRIGLGIMGFADMLVRLAIPYDSPEGVEMGRKVMEFLDVESKRESERLANERGPFPEWARSIWGPDETCARDANGQRVRPMQMLRNCNVTTVAPTGTISIIAGCSSGLEPLFAVAFMRNQAGVMMPDVNEDFVEIAKREGWYSEALVEKIARTGSVEHNEIPLRWQRVFVTANQISPEWHIRMQAAFQRHCDSAISKTTNFAHTATKDDVRTIYELAYELGCKGVTVYRDGSRDNQVLSTGATEHAAAARDGSADSKRELGELHGTLAEANAEIERLKRALYESEAENLQRRAKRSRPDKLRSTSIRKETPLGVMFVHITEDDRGQPFEVFVTLGKAGGAAMADAEAVGRLISLALRSGIPLMQIHRQLRGISSDRAVGLGPNKVLSMPDAIGLALEEWFRDKQGVQQELLGDQTPIVGGGAVPAREQVTMSSTPANQIQMTFESANGGGSESFIGTCPDCGSQLEFAEGCVKCHVCGFSECG
;
A
#
# COMPACT_ATOMS: atom_id res chain seq x y z
N ALA A 1 -4.09 -0.18 -34.62
CA ALA A 1 -5.05 -0.30 -33.49
C ALA A 1 -5.31 -1.77 -33.14
N ASN A 2 -5.81 -2.60 -34.07
CA ASN A 2 -6.22 -3.99 -33.78
C ASN A 2 -5.10 -4.86 -33.18
N MET A 3 -3.87 -4.78 -33.72
CA MET A 3 -2.72 -5.54 -33.20
C MET A 3 -2.39 -5.19 -31.72
N VAL A 4 -2.53 -3.94 -31.31
CA VAL A 4 -2.32 -3.53 -29.92
C VAL A 4 -3.44 -4.07 -29.06
N TRP A 5 -4.69 -3.93 -29.50
CA TRP A 5 -5.87 -4.46 -28.83
C TRP A 5 -5.77 -5.97 -28.60
N ASP A 6 -5.39 -6.74 -29.63
CA ASP A 6 -5.18 -8.19 -29.52
C ASP A 6 -4.10 -8.57 -28.50
N LYS A 7 -3.03 -7.77 -28.39
CA LYS A 7 -1.98 -7.99 -27.39
C LYS A 7 -2.47 -7.66 -25.97
N MET A 8 -3.26 -6.60 -25.80
CA MET A 8 -3.88 -6.27 -24.51
C MET A 8 -4.81 -7.39 -24.05
N ILE A 9 -5.70 -7.86 -24.93
CA ILE A 9 -6.60 -8.98 -24.64
C ILE A 9 -5.82 -10.25 -24.30
N LEU A 10 -4.76 -10.57 -25.04
CA LEU A 10 -3.90 -11.72 -24.75
C LEU A 10 -3.21 -11.61 -23.40
N GLY A 11 -2.69 -10.44 -23.06
CA GLY A 11 -2.06 -10.16 -21.75
C GLY A 11 -3.08 -10.35 -20.63
N ALA A 12 -4.22 -9.67 -20.72
CA ALA A 12 -5.30 -9.75 -19.76
C ALA A 12 -5.82 -11.17 -19.53
N TRP A 13 -5.96 -11.96 -20.60
CA TRP A 13 -6.33 -13.38 -20.52
C TRP A 13 -5.26 -14.23 -19.81
N ARG A 14 -3.97 -13.96 -20.05
CA ARG A 14 -2.85 -14.74 -19.47
C ARG A 14 -2.62 -14.45 -18.00
N THR A 15 -2.62 -13.18 -17.61
CA THR A 15 -2.13 -12.71 -16.31
C THR A 15 -3.11 -11.82 -15.55
N GLY A 16 -4.25 -11.44 -16.16
CA GLY A 16 -5.16 -10.41 -15.65
C GLY A 16 -4.71 -8.99 -15.98
N GLU A 17 -3.60 -8.82 -16.73
CA GLU A 17 -3.03 -7.51 -17.04
C GLU A 17 -2.76 -7.32 -18.53
N PRO A 18 -2.88 -6.11 -19.06
CA PRO A 18 -3.30 -4.88 -18.39
C PRO A 18 -4.82 -4.79 -18.19
N GLY A 19 -5.29 -4.06 -17.16
CA GLY A 19 -6.63 -3.49 -17.14
C GLY A 19 -6.79 -2.45 -18.26
N CYS A 20 -8.01 -2.03 -18.51
CA CYS A 20 -8.30 -1.00 -19.51
C CYS A 20 -8.91 0.23 -18.83
N PHE A 21 -8.37 1.43 -19.15
CA PHE A 21 -8.93 2.71 -18.76
C PHE A 21 -9.46 3.43 -20.00
N TYR A 22 -10.75 3.70 -20.02
CA TYR A 22 -11.42 4.40 -21.13
C TYR A 22 -11.31 5.90 -20.93
N ILE A 23 -10.18 6.45 -21.35
CA ILE A 23 -9.76 7.82 -21.06
C ILE A 23 -10.70 8.88 -21.66
N ASP A 24 -11.29 8.64 -22.80
CA ASP A 24 -12.29 9.49 -23.45
C ASP A 24 -13.57 9.58 -22.61
N GLU A 25 -14.09 8.44 -22.12
CA GLU A 25 -15.25 8.43 -21.25
C GLU A 25 -14.96 9.10 -19.88
N ALA A 26 -13.77 8.87 -19.32
CA ALA A 26 -13.38 9.53 -18.09
C ALA A 26 -13.28 11.07 -18.28
N ASN A 27 -12.65 11.53 -19.36
CA ASN A 27 -12.50 12.96 -19.64
C ASN A 27 -13.80 13.65 -20.03
N ARG A 28 -14.76 12.92 -20.59
CA ARG A 28 -16.11 13.45 -20.86
C ARG A 28 -16.78 14.00 -19.59
N PHE A 29 -16.50 13.41 -18.43
CA PHE A 29 -17.03 13.81 -17.13
C PHE A 29 -15.97 14.44 -16.20
N ASN A 30 -14.84 14.87 -16.75
CA ASN A 30 -13.83 15.61 -15.98
C ASN A 30 -14.47 16.90 -15.44
N PRO A 31 -14.55 17.10 -14.11
CA PRO A 31 -15.24 18.26 -13.54
C PRO A 31 -14.53 19.60 -13.82
N VAL A 32 -13.24 19.57 -14.09
CA VAL A 32 -12.40 20.79 -14.27
C VAL A 32 -11.52 20.71 -15.52
N PRO A 33 -12.09 20.52 -16.72
CA PRO A 33 -11.33 20.26 -17.95
C PRO A 33 -10.44 21.42 -18.37
N HIS A 34 -10.68 22.63 -17.87
CA HIS A 34 -9.84 23.80 -18.09
C HIS A 34 -8.51 23.76 -17.33
N LEU A 35 -8.33 22.84 -16.39
CA LEU A 35 -7.07 22.61 -15.67
C LEU A 35 -6.21 21.52 -16.32
N GLY A 36 -6.76 20.74 -17.22
CA GLY A 36 -6.08 19.65 -17.92
C GLY A 36 -6.97 18.44 -18.14
N LEU A 37 -6.44 17.45 -18.83
CA LEU A 37 -7.09 16.16 -19.06
C LEU A 37 -6.59 15.12 -18.09
N TYR A 38 -7.42 14.15 -17.79
CA TYR A 38 -6.97 12.92 -17.13
C TYR A 38 -6.04 12.15 -18.07
N GLU A 39 -4.89 11.72 -17.55
CA GLU A 39 -3.90 10.95 -18.32
C GLU A 39 -3.69 9.56 -17.70
N ALA A 40 -3.98 9.41 -16.41
CA ALA A 40 -3.78 8.19 -15.65
C ALA A 40 -4.81 8.04 -14.52
N THR A 41 -4.76 6.90 -13.86
CA THR A 41 -5.52 6.61 -12.63
C THR A 41 -4.56 6.28 -11.49
N ASN A 42 -5.09 6.20 -10.26
CA ASN A 42 -4.43 5.50 -9.16
C ASN A 42 -4.28 3.98 -9.48
N PRO A 43 -3.48 3.21 -8.74
CA PRO A 43 -3.23 1.79 -9.04
C PRO A 43 -4.47 0.92 -9.16
N CYS A 44 -5.52 1.21 -8.38
CA CYS A 44 -6.77 0.43 -8.38
C CYS A 44 -7.79 0.90 -9.43
N GLY A 45 -7.53 1.99 -10.15
CA GLY A 45 -8.31 2.45 -11.29
C GLY A 45 -9.60 3.23 -10.97
N GLU A 46 -9.95 3.44 -9.69
CA GLU A 46 -11.18 4.16 -9.32
C GLU A 46 -11.05 5.68 -9.35
N GLN A 47 -9.82 6.22 -9.42
CA GLN A 47 -9.57 7.65 -9.43
C GLN A 47 -8.82 8.10 -10.70
N PRO A 48 -9.53 8.57 -11.73
CA PRO A 48 -8.93 9.41 -12.76
C PRO A 48 -8.46 10.73 -12.14
N LEU A 49 -7.19 11.06 -12.32
CA LEU A 49 -6.56 12.21 -11.68
C LEU A 49 -5.83 13.09 -12.69
N LEU A 50 -5.78 14.39 -12.41
CA LEU A 50 -4.88 15.34 -13.06
C LEU A 50 -3.46 15.20 -12.49
N PRO A 51 -2.43 15.68 -13.18
CA PRO A 51 -1.10 15.83 -12.58
C PRO A 51 -1.17 16.60 -11.25
N TYR A 52 -0.52 16.07 -10.20
CA TYR A 52 -0.55 16.58 -8.81
C TYR A 52 -1.92 16.56 -8.12
N ASP A 53 -2.90 15.85 -8.68
CA ASP A 53 -4.20 15.68 -8.05
C ASP A 53 -4.17 14.57 -7.00
N VAL A 54 -5.02 14.69 -5.99
CA VAL A 54 -5.20 13.68 -4.93
C VAL A 54 -6.67 13.55 -4.59
N CYS A 55 -7.04 12.43 -3.98
CA CYS A 55 -8.40 12.20 -3.48
C CYS A 55 -8.38 11.58 -2.09
N ASN A 56 -9.15 12.18 -1.18
CA ASN A 56 -9.48 11.56 0.09
C ASN A 56 -10.60 10.56 -0.11
N LEU A 57 -10.43 9.33 0.36
CA LEU A 57 -11.39 8.24 0.18
C LEU A 57 -12.13 7.92 1.47
N GLY A 58 -13.40 7.60 1.34
CA GLY A 58 -14.23 7.03 2.39
C GLY A 58 -15.18 5.98 1.81
N SER A 59 -15.52 4.95 2.57
CA SER A 59 -16.45 3.91 2.13
C SER A 59 -17.40 3.53 3.28
N ILE A 60 -18.69 3.63 3.02
CA ILE A 60 -19.75 3.33 3.99
C ILE A 60 -20.13 1.86 3.84
N ASN A 61 -20.19 1.11 4.95
CA ASN A 61 -20.68 -0.26 4.95
C ASN A 61 -22.22 -0.29 4.83
N VAL A 62 -22.70 -0.50 3.59
CA VAL A 62 -24.14 -0.48 3.31
C VAL A 62 -24.90 -1.65 3.90
N GLY A 63 -24.22 -2.74 4.27
CA GLY A 63 -24.85 -3.87 4.94
C GLY A 63 -25.46 -3.52 6.31
N TYR A 64 -24.92 -2.50 7.01
CA TYR A 64 -25.45 -2.07 8.31
C TYR A 64 -26.83 -1.41 8.27
N TYR A 65 -27.24 -0.93 7.10
CA TYR A 65 -28.54 -0.24 6.95
C TYR A 65 -29.68 -1.18 6.56
N VAL A 66 -29.46 -2.49 6.52
CA VAL A 66 -30.54 -3.46 6.32
C VAL A 66 -31.07 -3.90 7.69
N VAL A 67 -32.27 -3.47 7.99
CA VAL A 67 -32.99 -3.80 9.21
C VAL A 67 -34.29 -4.52 8.85
N ASP A 68 -34.53 -5.69 9.41
CA ASP A 68 -35.70 -6.53 9.15
C ASP A 68 -35.99 -6.74 7.64
N GLY A 69 -34.93 -6.99 6.85
CA GLY A 69 -35.01 -7.22 5.42
C GLY A 69 -35.36 -5.97 4.59
N ARG A 70 -35.18 -4.78 5.12
CA ARG A 70 -35.44 -3.51 4.46
C ARG A 70 -34.30 -2.52 4.66
N MET A 71 -34.04 -1.71 3.64
CA MET A 71 -33.03 -0.66 3.71
C MET A 71 -33.51 0.56 4.51
N ASP A 72 -32.77 0.94 5.55
CA ASP A 72 -32.94 2.21 6.29
C ASP A 72 -32.23 3.35 5.54
N TRP A 73 -32.94 3.95 4.60
CA TRP A 73 -32.44 5.05 3.79
C TRP A 73 -32.18 6.33 4.60
N ASP A 74 -32.91 6.54 5.70
CA ASP A 74 -32.74 7.74 6.53
C ASP A 74 -31.45 7.68 7.35
N ALA A 75 -31.12 6.52 7.92
CA ALA A 75 -29.83 6.31 8.58
C ALA A 75 -28.69 6.44 7.57
N PHE A 76 -28.81 5.81 6.41
CA PHE A 76 -27.79 5.89 5.35
C PHE A 76 -27.56 7.33 4.89
N LYS A 77 -28.63 8.12 4.70
CA LYS A 77 -28.55 9.55 4.37
C LYS A 77 -27.74 10.34 5.41
N ARG A 78 -28.04 10.17 6.70
CA ARG A 78 -27.32 10.89 7.78
C ARG A 78 -25.82 10.64 7.70
N ASP A 79 -25.43 9.38 7.49
CA ASP A 79 -24.03 9.00 7.45
C ASP A 79 -23.33 9.41 6.15
N ILE A 80 -24.04 9.48 5.02
CA ILE A 80 -23.56 10.10 3.79
C ILE A 80 -23.21 11.56 4.02
N HIS A 81 -24.10 12.34 4.63
CA HIS A 81 -23.86 13.76 4.92
C HIS A 81 -22.67 13.94 5.85
N LEU A 82 -22.62 13.17 6.95
CA LEU A 82 -21.50 13.21 7.89
C LEU A 82 -20.16 12.86 7.23
N SER A 83 -20.14 11.80 6.42
CA SER A 83 -18.93 11.34 5.73
C SER A 83 -18.47 12.34 4.67
N THR A 84 -19.38 12.94 3.92
CA THR A 84 -19.06 13.99 2.93
C THR A 84 -18.43 15.21 3.61
N HIS A 85 -19.04 15.67 4.71
CA HIS A 85 -18.52 16.77 5.51
C HIS A 85 -17.13 16.45 6.10
N PHE A 86 -16.94 15.24 6.62
CA PHE A 86 -15.66 14.78 7.15
C PHE A 86 -14.57 14.80 6.09
N LEU A 87 -14.84 14.27 4.89
CA LEU A 87 -13.89 14.24 3.78
C LEU A 87 -13.52 15.65 3.29
N ASP A 88 -14.48 16.58 3.26
CA ASP A 88 -14.19 17.99 2.93
C ASP A 88 -13.25 18.63 3.96
N ASN A 89 -13.48 18.38 5.25
CA ASN A 89 -12.63 18.90 6.32
C ASN A 89 -11.19 18.35 6.26
N ILE A 90 -11.00 17.10 5.81
CA ILE A 90 -9.66 16.52 5.66
C ILE A 90 -8.80 17.34 4.68
N ILE A 91 -9.39 17.90 3.61
CA ILE A 91 -8.63 18.71 2.65
C ILE A 91 -7.98 19.92 3.33
N ASP A 92 -8.65 20.50 4.32
CA ASP A 92 -8.17 21.72 5.00
C ASP A 92 -7.12 21.40 6.08
N VAL A 93 -7.21 20.24 6.74
CA VAL A 93 -6.28 19.86 7.82
C VAL A 93 -5.07 19.05 7.33
N ASN A 94 -5.13 18.51 6.12
CA ASN A 94 -4.07 17.67 5.56
C ASN A 94 -2.81 18.50 5.25
N LYS A 95 -1.64 17.88 5.43
CA LYS A 95 -0.34 18.45 5.08
C LYS A 95 0.19 17.71 3.87
N TYR A 96 0.10 18.34 2.73
CA TYR A 96 0.56 17.76 1.48
C TYR A 96 2.09 17.89 1.34
N PRO A 97 2.76 16.87 0.77
CA PRO A 97 4.23 16.87 0.66
C PRO A 97 4.77 17.89 -0.35
N LEU A 98 3.97 18.28 -1.35
CA LEU A 98 4.37 19.23 -2.40
C LEU A 98 3.41 20.42 -2.47
N PRO A 99 3.91 21.65 -2.70
CA PRO A 99 3.08 22.84 -2.84
C PRO A 99 2.06 22.76 -3.99
N GLU A 100 2.42 22.08 -5.09
CA GLU A 100 1.55 21.86 -6.25
C GLU A 100 0.34 21.03 -5.88
N ILE A 101 0.52 19.98 -5.08
CA ILE A 101 -0.57 19.13 -4.57
C ILE A 101 -1.46 19.93 -3.62
N ASP A 102 -0.88 20.67 -2.67
CA ASP A 102 -1.62 21.52 -1.73
C ASP A 102 -2.47 22.55 -2.48
N SER A 103 -1.88 23.23 -3.45
CA SER A 103 -2.56 24.23 -4.28
C SER A 103 -3.73 23.62 -5.07
N LEU A 104 -3.49 22.52 -5.79
CA LEU A 104 -4.53 21.90 -6.62
C LEU A 104 -5.65 21.32 -5.76
N SER A 105 -5.31 20.60 -4.67
CA SER A 105 -6.30 20.01 -3.76
C SER A 105 -7.26 21.06 -3.19
N LYS A 106 -6.76 22.22 -2.78
CA LYS A 106 -7.58 23.33 -2.25
C LYS A 106 -8.40 24.03 -3.34
N ARG A 107 -7.91 24.06 -4.58
CA ARG A 107 -8.63 24.67 -5.72
C ARG A 107 -9.81 23.85 -6.18
N ILE A 108 -9.69 22.53 -6.23
CA ILE A 108 -10.73 21.64 -6.77
C ILE A 108 -11.50 20.88 -5.70
N ARG A 109 -10.92 20.70 -4.52
CA ARG A 109 -11.54 20.03 -3.35
C ARG A 109 -12.15 18.67 -3.68
N ARG A 110 -11.39 17.82 -4.36
CA ARG A 110 -11.82 16.47 -4.75
C ARG A 110 -11.93 15.57 -3.52
N ILE A 111 -13.08 14.88 -3.40
CA ILE A 111 -13.29 13.79 -2.43
C ILE A 111 -13.84 12.56 -3.15
N GLY A 112 -13.76 11.41 -2.52
CA GLY A 112 -14.23 10.14 -3.05
C GLY A 112 -14.96 9.32 -2.00
N LEU A 113 -16.26 9.54 -1.85
CA LEU A 113 -17.11 8.75 -0.99
C LEU A 113 -17.71 7.58 -1.78
N GLY A 114 -17.55 6.36 -1.27
CA GLY A 114 -18.06 5.13 -1.86
C GLY A 114 -18.75 4.23 -0.84
N ILE A 115 -18.88 2.97 -1.22
CA ILE A 115 -19.50 1.93 -0.39
C ILE A 115 -18.61 0.71 -0.24
N MET A 116 -18.87 -0.09 0.78
CA MET A 116 -18.44 -1.48 0.96
C MET A 116 -19.60 -2.27 1.56
N GLY A 117 -19.51 -3.59 1.67
CA GLY A 117 -20.58 -4.41 2.21
C GLY A 117 -21.80 -4.57 1.30
N PHE A 118 -21.64 -4.37 -0.02
CA PHE A 118 -22.76 -4.45 -0.94
C PHE A 118 -23.29 -5.89 -1.10
N ALA A 119 -22.42 -6.88 -1.14
CA ALA A 119 -22.86 -8.28 -1.20
C ALA A 119 -23.61 -8.68 0.07
N ASP A 120 -23.14 -8.26 1.26
CA ASP A 120 -23.83 -8.52 2.52
C ASP A 120 -25.22 -7.85 2.55
N MET A 121 -25.31 -6.61 2.04
CA MET A 121 -26.60 -5.94 1.91
C MET A 121 -27.57 -6.74 1.04
N LEU A 122 -27.12 -7.24 -0.11
CA LEU A 122 -27.96 -8.05 -1.00
C LEU A 122 -28.40 -9.37 -0.33
N VAL A 123 -27.49 -10.04 0.38
CA VAL A 123 -27.81 -11.25 1.15
C VAL A 123 -28.89 -10.96 2.19
N ARG A 124 -28.76 -9.89 2.97
CA ARG A 124 -29.74 -9.50 4.02
C ARG A 124 -31.09 -9.08 3.43
N LEU A 125 -31.09 -8.57 2.19
CA LEU A 125 -32.31 -8.29 1.43
C LEU A 125 -32.87 -9.51 0.69
N ALA A 126 -32.20 -10.66 0.72
CA ALA A 126 -32.50 -11.88 -0.02
C ALA A 126 -32.58 -11.64 -1.56
N ILE A 127 -31.68 -10.82 -2.10
CA ILE A 127 -31.58 -10.49 -3.52
C ILE A 127 -30.34 -11.15 -4.12
N PRO A 128 -30.44 -11.95 -5.19
CA PRO A 128 -29.26 -12.48 -5.89
C PRO A 128 -28.44 -11.37 -6.54
N TYR A 129 -27.10 -11.48 -6.43
CA TYR A 129 -26.20 -10.48 -7.03
C TYR A 129 -26.33 -10.44 -8.56
N ASP A 130 -26.40 -11.60 -9.20
CA ASP A 130 -26.50 -11.79 -10.66
C ASP A 130 -27.97 -11.79 -11.17
N SER A 131 -28.72 -10.81 -10.73
CA SER A 131 -30.12 -10.64 -11.11
C SER A 131 -30.43 -9.19 -11.54
N PRO A 132 -31.50 -8.98 -12.31
CA PRO A 132 -31.97 -7.63 -12.61
C PRO A 132 -32.26 -6.80 -11.36
N GLU A 133 -32.80 -7.44 -10.32
CA GLU A 133 -33.12 -6.82 -9.02
C GLU A 133 -31.83 -6.41 -8.29
N GLY A 134 -30.77 -7.24 -8.34
CA GLY A 134 -29.46 -6.93 -7.77
C GLY A 134 -28.82 -5.73 -8.45
N VAL A 135 -28.82 -5.70 -9.78
CA VAL A 135 -28.29 -4.56 -10.57
C VAL A 135 -29.10 -3.28 -10.31
N GLU A 136 -30.42 -3.38 -10.24
CA GLU A 136 -31.27 -2.22 -9.93
C GLU A 136 -31.04 -1.72 -8.48
N MET A 137 -30.82 -2.62 -7.54
CA MET A 137 -30.46 -2.22 -6.17
C MET A 137 -29.10 -1.50 -6.14
N GLY A 138 -28.11 -2.00 -6.89
CA GLY A 138 -26.82 -1.33 -7.05
C GLY A 138 -26.97 0.08 -7.63
N ARG A 139 -27.77 0.23 -8.68
CA ARG A 139 -28.10 1.54 -9.26
C ARG A 139 -28.73 2.48 -8.21
N LYS A 140 -29.72 2.01 -7.45
CA LYS A 140 -30.41 2.81 -6.42
C LYS A 140 -29.49 3.25 -5.29
N VAL A 141 -28.65 2.34 -4.80
CA VAL A 141 -27.69 2.66 -3.72
C VAL A 141 -26.73 3.75 -4.18
N MET A 142 -26.18 3.61 -5.38
CA MET A 142 -25.21 4.59 -5.87
C MET A 142 -25.85 5.92 -6.26
N GLU A 143 -27.04 5.89 -6.85
CA GLU A 143 -27.84 7.10 -7.10
C GLU A 143 -28.16 7.85 -5.80
N PHE A 144 -28.56 7.15 -4.76
CA PHE A 144 -28.86 7.73 -3.46
C PHE A 144 -27.61 8.34 -2.83
N LEU A 145 -26.48 7.61 -2.86
CA LEU A 145 -25.20 8.12 -2.38
C LEU A 145 -24.79 9.39 -3.12
N ASP A 146 -24.88 9.39 -4.45
CA ASP A 146 -24.50 10.52 -5.30
C ASP A 146 -25.35 11.74 -5.03
N VAL A 147 -26.68 11.57 -4.97
CA VAL A 147 -27.61 12.67 -4.71
C VAL A 147 -27.42 13.26 -3.32
N GLU A 148 -27.33 12.44 -2.29
CA GLU A 148 -27.23 12.93 -0.91
C GLU A 148 -25.84 13.52 -0.60
N SER A 149 -24.76 12.95 -1.15
CA SER A 149 -23.41 13.53 -0.99
C SER A 149 -23.28 14.88 -1.70
N LYS A 150 -23.90 15.05 -2.87
CA LYS A 150 -23.96 16.35 -3.57
C LYS A 150 -24.82 17.35 -2.83
N ARG A 151 -25.93 16.94 -2.19
CA ARG A 151 -26.73 17.83 -1.33
C ARG A 151 -25.91 18.37 -0.15
N GLU A 152 -25.12 17.51 0.48
CA GLU A 152 -24.23 17.96 1.56
C GLU A 152 -23.11 18.86 1.02
N SER A 153 -22.52 18.54 -0.12
CA SER A 153 -21.51 19.40 -0.78
C SER A 153 -22.10 20.77 -1.15
N GLU A 154 -23.36 20.83 -1.58
CA GLU A 154 -24.08 22.09 -1.85
C GLU A 154 -24.36 22.88 -0.56
N ARG A 155 -24.77 22.19 0.52
CA ARG A 155 -24.94 22.82 1.84
C ARG A 155 -23.62 23.45 2.32
N LEU A 156 -22.52 22.71 2.18
CA LEU A 156 -21.17 23.20 2.53
C LEU A 156 -20.74 24.36 1.63
N ALA A 157 -21.10 24.34 0.34
CA ALA A 157 -20.83 25.45 -0.57
C ALA A 157 -21.59 26.72 -0.17
N ASN A 158 -22.83 26.60 0.29
CA ASN A 158 -23.60 27.74 0.80
C ASN A 158 -23.01 28.33 2.09
N GLU A 159 -22.42 27.51 2.95
CA GLU A 159 -21.82 27.96 4.21
C GLU A 159 -20.39 28.50 4.06
N ARG A 160 -19.58 27.86 3.21
CA ARG A 160 -18.12 28.06 3.13
C ARG A 160 -17.64 28.56 1.76
N GLY A 161 -18.55 28.75 0.81
CA GLY A 161 -18.29 29.02 -0.61
C GLY A 161 -18.05 27.75 -1.42
N PRO A 162 -18.30 27.79 -2.72
CA PRO A 162 -18.01 26.69 -3.64
C PRO A 162 -16.50 26.45 -3.75
N PHE A 163 -16.10 25.34 -4.37
CA PHE A 163 -14.66 25.15 -4.68
C PHE A 163 -14.18 26.25 -5.65
N PRO A 164 -12.93 26.73 -5.51
CA PRO A 164 -12.44 27.91 -6.26
C PRO A 164 -12.60 27.85 -7.78
N GLU A 165 -12.49 26.67 -8.38
CA GLU A 165 -12.62 26.49 -9.82
C GLU A 165 -14.08 26.22 -10.30
N TRP A 166 -15.04 26.33 -9.39
CA TRP A 166 -16.45 25.99 -9.68
C TRP A 166 -17.03 26.71 -10.88
N ALA A 167 -16.80 28.00 -11.02
CA ALA A 167 -17.41 28.79 -12.11
C ALA A 167 -17.04 28.31 -13.52
N ARG A 168 -15.84 27.72 -13.67
CA ARG A 168 -15.31 27.18 -14.93
C ARG A 168 -15.47 25.67 -15.06
N SER A 169 -16.03 25.03 -14.05
CA SER A 169 -16.26 23.58 -14.01
C SER A 169 -17.47 23.16 -14.83
N ILE A 170 -17.70 21.85 -14.96
CA ILE A 170 -18.94 21.33 -15.58
C ILE A 170 -20.20 21.65 -14.75
N TRP A 171 -20.05 22.04 -13.47
CA TRP A 171 -21.12 22.40 -12.54
C TRP A 171 -21.41 23.91 -12.49
N GLY A 172 -20.59 24.71 -13.16
CA GLY A 172 -20.65 26.17 -13.10
C GLY A 172 -21.87 26.79 -13.76
N PRO A 173 -22.01 28.12 -13.69
CA PRO A 173 -23.12 28.86 -14.32
C PRO A 173 -23.02 28.80 -15.85
N ASP A 174 -24.14 29.06 -16.53
CA ASP A 174 -24.24 28.93 -18.00
C ASP A 174 -23.25 29.79 -18.79
N GLU A 175 -22.86 30.94 -18.24
CA GLU A 175 -21.95 31.89 -18.87
C GLU A 175 -20.50 31.41 -18.91
N THR A 176 -20.08 30.57 -17.94
CA THR A 176 -18.66 30.23 -17.76
C THR A 176 -18.38 28.74 -17.64
N CYS A 177 -19.41 27.89 -17.50
CA CYS A 177 -19.23 26.47 -17.32
C CYS A 177 -18.53 25.79 -18.50
N ALA A 178 -17.78 24.74 -18.19
CA ALA A 178 -17.23 23.85 -19.19
C ALA A 178 -18.36 23.13 -19.97
N ARG A 179 -18.15 22.96 -21.27
CA ARG A 179 -19.08 22.32 -22.19
C ARG A 179 -18.38 21.20 -22.96
N ASP A 180 -19.15 20.27 -23.50
CA ASP A 180 -18.64 19.22 -24.37
C ASP A 180 -18.21 19.77 -25.75
N ALA A 181 -17.70 18.89 -26.60
CA ALA A 181 -17.24 19.23 -27.95
C ALA A 181 -18.36 19.80 -28.86
N ASN A 182 -19.62 19.57 -28.51
CA ASN A 182 -20.79 20.09 -29.23
C ASN A 182 -21.33 21.41 -28.60
N GLY A 183 -20.64 21.95 -27.61
CA GLY A 183 -21.05 23.15 -26.91
C GLY A 183 -22.21 22.94 -25.92
N GLN A 184 -22.53 21.68 -25.59
CA GLN A 184 -23.62 21.36 -24.64
C GLN A 184 -23.09 21.23 -23.22
N ARG A 185 -23.94 21.49 -22.23
CA ARG A 185 -23.62 21.24 -20.82
C ARG A 185 -23.45 19.75 -20.55
N VAL A 186 -22.40 19.41 -19.81
CA VAL A 186 -22.12 18.02 -19.39
C VAL A 186 -22.98 17.65 -18.18
N ARG A 187 -23.19 18.59 -17.26
CA ARG A 187 -23.97 18.42 -16.02
C ARG A 187 -24.89 19.64 -15.78
N PRO A 188 -26.03 19.48 -15.11
CA PRO A 188 -26.83 20.61 -14.65
C PRO A 188 -25.99 21.53 -13.74
N MET A 189 -26.33 22.83 -13.72
CA MET A 189 -25.72 23.77 -12.78
C MET A 189 -26.03 23.33 -11.34
N GLN A 190 -24.95 23.20 -10.54
CA GLN A 190 -25.06 22.92 -9.11
C GLN A 190 -23.90 23.55 -8.37
N MET A 191 -24.17 24.33 -7.32
CA MET A 191 -23.13 25.00 -6.55
C MET A 191 -22.55 24.05 -5.51
N LEU A 192 -21.42 23.42 -5.84
CA LEU A 192 -20.78 22.39 -5.02
C LEU A 192 -19.53 22.93 -4.30
N ARG A 193 -19.28 22.40 -3.11
CA ARG A 193 -18.03 22.59 -2.34
C ARG A 193 -16.88 21.75 -2.89
N ASN A 194 -17.20 20.63 -3.54
CA ASN A 194 -16.25 19.60 -4.02
C ASN A 194 -16.48 19.38 -5.52
N CYS A 195 -15.41 19.36 -6.32
CA CYS A 195 -15.54 19.14 -7.77
C CYS A 195 -16.05 17.73 -8.12
N ASN A 196 -15.71 16.77 -7.27
CA ASN A 196 -16.08 15.35 -7.31
C ASN A 196 -16.43 14.89 -5.91
N VAL A 197 -17.46 14.06 -5.76
CA VAL A 197 -17.88 13.56 -4.45
C VAL A 197 -17.87 12.04 -4.35
N THR A 198 -18.07 11.31 -5.45
CA THR A 198 -18.28 9.86 -5.41
C THR A 198 -17.22 9.05 -6.17
N THR A 199 -16.88 7.88 -5.60
CA THR A 199 -16.02 6.84 -6.19
C THR A 199 -16.37 5.48 -5.59
N VAL A 200 -15.92 4.39 -6.20
CA VAL A 200 -15.99 3.07 -5.55
C VAL A 200 -14.61 2.46 -5.50
N ALA A 201 -14.00 2.54 -4.33
CA ALA A 201 -12.70 1.96 -4.04
C ALA A 201 -12.80 0.44 -3.79
N PRO A 202 -11.69 -0.32 -3.93
CA PRO A 202 -11.71 -1.77 -3.69
C PRO A 202 -11.97 -2.15 -2.23
N THR A 203 -11.60 -1.32 -1.28
CA THR A 203 -11.79 -1.48 0.19
C THR A 203 -11.22 -2.78 0.79
N GLY A 204 -10.22 -3.41 0.14
CA GLY A 204 -9.71 -4.73 0.52
C GLY A 204 -9.39 -4.86 2.01
N THR A 205 -8.59 -3.95 2.57
CA THR A 205 -8.20 -3.99 3.98
C THR A 205 -9.28 -3.48 4.92
N ILE A 206 -9.92 -2.35 4.58
CA ILE A 206 -10.92 -1.74 5.48
C ILE A 206 -12.19 -2.55 5.58
N SER A 207 -12.56 -3.33 4.56
CA SER A 207 -13.70 -4.25 4.62
C SER A 207 -13.44 -5.42 5.59
N ILE A 208 -12.21 -5.93 5.63
CA ILE A 208 -11.81 -6.95 6.62
C ILE A 208 -11.93 -6.39 8.05
N ILE A 209 -11.45 -5.15 8.27
CA ILE A 209 -11.57 -4.48 9.58
C ILE A 209 -13.05 -4.28 9.95
N ALA A 210 -13.88 -3.95 8.97
CA ALA A 210 -15.31 -3.71 9.18
C ALA A 210 -16.17 -4.99 9.17
N GLY A 211 -15.57 -6.18 8.94
CA GLY A 211 -16.27 -7.45 8.88
C GLY A 211 -17.33 -7.50 7.77
N CYS A 212 -17.03 -7.01 6.57
CA CYS A 212 -17.97 -6.98 5.46
C CYS A 212 -17.31 -7.29 4.11
N SER A 213 -18.11 -7.46 3.07
CA SER A 213 -17.64 -7.64 1.69
C SER A 213 -16.98 -6.36 1.14
N SER A 214 -16.03 -6.54 0.21
CA SER A 214 -15.24 -5.44 -0.36
C SER A 214 -16.02 -4.69 -1.44
N GLY A 215 -16.11 -3.36 -1.28
CA GLY A 215 -16.71 -2.47 -2.30
C GLY A 215 -18.07 -2.96 -2.79
N LEU A 216 -18.18 -3.06 -4.11
CA LEU A 216 -19.33 -3.67 -4.79
C LEU A 216 -19.07 -5.12 -5.26
N GLU A 217 -17.98 -5.74 -4.78
CA GLU A 217 -17.68 -7.12 -5.17
C GLU A 217 -18.73 -8.10 -4.62
N PRO A 218 -19.03 -9.20 -5.36
CA PRO A 218 -19.85 -10.27 -4.81
C PRO A 218 -19.09 -11.03 -3.72
N LEU A 219 -19.77 -11.94 -3.03
CA LEU A 219 -19.13 -12.84 -2.08
C LEU A 219 -18.02 -13.64 -2.78
N PHE A 220 -16.83 -13.65 -2.21
CA PHE A 220 -15.73 -14.48 -2.73
C PHE A 220 -16.01 -15.97 -2.44
N ALA A 221 -16.36 -16.28 -1.20
CA ALA A 221 -16.74 -17.60 -0.72
C ALA A 221 -17.73 -17.48 0.43
N VAL A 222 -18.59 -18.46 0.61
CA VAL A 222 -19.51 -18.54 1.76
C VAL A 222 -18.85 -19.21 2.95
N ALA A 223 -17.99 -20.19 2.67
CA ALA A 223 -17.12 -20.81 3.67
C ALA A 223 -15.78 -21.16 3.04
N PHE A 224 -14.69 -21.04 3.76
CA PHE A 224 -13.36 -21.44 3.34
C PHE A 224 -12.56 -21.99 4.51
N MET A 225 -11.52 -22.77 4.20
CA MET A 225 -10.64 -23.33 5.22
C MET A 225 -9.53 -22.33 5.54
N ARG A 226 -9.48 -21.88 6.78
CA ARG A 226 -8.40 -21.02 7.29
C ARG A 226 -7.41 -21.87 8.08
N ASN A 227 -6.12 -21.76 7.74
CA ASN A 227 -5.06 -22.35 8.57
C ASN A 227 -4.72 -21.37 9.72
N GLN A 228 -5.09 -21.74 10.93
CA GLN A 228 -4.77 -20.98 12.14
C GLN A 228 -3.90 -21.83 13.05
N ALA A 229 -2.63 -21.43 13.18
CA ALA A 229 -1.64 -22.13 14.01
C ALA A 229 -1.47 -23.63 13.68
N GLY A 230 -1.56 -24.01 12.39
CA GLY A 230 -1.44 -25.40 11.95
C GLY A 230 -2.73 -26.23 12.02
N VAL A 231 -3.84 -25.62 12.47
CA VAL A 231 -5.16 -26.25 12.48
C VAL A 231 -6.02 -25.63 11.38
N MET A 232 -6.56 -26.47 10.49
CA MET A 232 -7.52 -26.05 9.47
C MET A 232 -8.90 -25.89 10.11
N MET A 233 -9.40 -24.68 10.14
CA MET A 233 -10.74 -24.36 10.67
C MET A 233 -11.60 -23.75 9.58
N PRO A 234 -12.90 -24.13 9.48
CA PRO A 234 -13.80 -23.47 8.56
C PRO A 234 -14.11 -22.05 9.06
N ASP A 235 -13.90 -21.06 8.22
CA ASP A 235 -14.37 -19.68 8.39
C ASP A 235 -15.60 -19.49 7.51
N VAL A 236 -16.69 -19.01 8.08
CA VAL A 236 -18.01 -19.02 7.46
C VAL A 236 -18.62 -17.63 7.52
N ASN A 237 -19.28 -17.24 6.46
CA ASN A 237 -20.04 -16.00 6.41
C ASN A 237 -21.12 -15.98 7.50
N GLU A 238 -21.12 -14.95 8.34
CA GLU A 238 -22.01 -14.84 9.51
C GLU A 238 -23.49 -14.76 9.10
N ASP A 239 -23.82 -14.03 8.05
CA ASP A 239 -25.20 -13.94 7.53
C ASP A 239 -25.70 -15.32 7.05
N PHE A 240 -24.82 -16.14 6.46
CA PHE A 240 -25.17 -17.51 6.07
C PHE A 240 -25.53 -18.35 7.30
N VAL A 241 -24.71 -18.30 8.34
CA VAL A 241 -24.94 -19.04 9.59
C VAL A 241 -26.25 -18.60 10.25
N GLU A 242 -26.49 -17.29 10.34
CA GLU A 242 -27.70 -16.73 10.94
C GLU A 242 -28.95 -17.16 10.18
N ILE A 243 -28.96 -17.00 8.86
CA ILE A 243 -30.07 -17.38 7.98
C ILE A 243 -30.34 -18.89 8.06
N ALA A 244 -29.28 -19.70 7.98
CA ALA A 244 -29.40 -21.15 8.02
C ALA A 244 -29.99 -21.66 9.35
N LYS A 245 -29.55 -21.07 10.48
CA LYS A 245 -30.11 -21.37 11.81
C LYS A 245 -31.55 -20.93 11.94
N ARG A 246 -31.86 -19.71 11.49
CA ARG A 246 -33.24 -19.16 11.53
C ARG A 246 -34.23 -20.00 10.73
N GLU A 247 -33.79 -20.55 9.60
CA GLU A 247 -34.64 -21.33 8.70
C GLU A 247 -34.52 -22.86 8.94
N GLY A 248 -33.66 -23.30 9.86
CA GLY A 248 -33.63 -24.69 10.33
C GLY A 248 -32.88 -25.67 9.44
N TRP A 249 -32.01 -25.21 8.52
CA TRP A 249 -31.18 -26.09 7.67
C TRP A 249 -29.67 -26.00 7.96
N TYR A 250 -29.27 -25.36 9.05
CA TYR A 250 -27.88 -25.29 9.49
C TYR A 250 -27.37 -26.65 10.01
N SER A 251 -26.17 -27.05 9.57
CA SER A 251 -25.38 -28.10 10.21
C SER A 251 -23.89 -27.86 10.00
N GLU A 252 -23.06 -28.29 10.95
CA GLU A 252 -21.59 -28.21 10.83
C GLU A 252 -21.08 -29.01 9.61
N ALA A 253 -21.67 -30.18 9.37
CA ALA A 253 -21.35 -31.01 8.20
C ALA A 253 -21.62 -30.30 6.86
N LEU A 254 -22.67 -29.47 6.80
CA LEU A 254 -22.97 -28.65 5.62
C LEU A 254 -21.90 -27.56 5.44
N VAL A 255 -21.49 -26.91 6.51
CA VAL A 255 -20.44 -25.88 6.48
C VAL A 255 -19.11 -26.45 6.02
N GLU A 256 -18.68 -27.61 6.55
CA GLU A 256 -17.48 -28.30 6.09
C GLU A 256 -17.57 -28.70 4.62
N LYS A 257 -18.75 -29.13 4.18
CA LYS A 257 -19.01 -29.50 2.79
C LYS A 257 -18.86 -28.28 1.87
N ILE A 258 -19.43 -27.12 2.24
CA ILE A 258 -19.28 -25.85 1.49
C ILE A 258 -17.82 -25.41 1.47
N ALA A 259 -17.13 -25.41 2.62
CA ALA A 259 -15.73 -25.01 2.70
C ALA A 259 -14.80 -25.86 1.83
N ARG A 260 -15.13 -27.15 1.65
CA ARG A 260 -14.38 -28.09 0.81
C ARG A 260 -14.71 -27.97 -0.66
N THR A 261 -15.99 -27.77 -1.02
CA THR A 261 -16.44 -27.71 -2.42
C THR A 261 -16.36 -26.29 -2.99
N GLY A 262 -16.33 -25.25 -2.16
CA GLY A 262 -16.42 -23.85 -2.57
C GLY A 262 -17.78 -23.45 -3.14
N SER A 263 -18.81 -24.31 -3.01
CA SER A 263 -20.14 -24.09 -3.60
C SER A 263 -21.24 -24.26 -2.55
N VAL A 264 -22.31 -23.49 -2.73
CA VAL A 264 -23.56 -23.61 -1.96
C VAL A 264 -24.63 -24.45 -2.66
N GLU A 265 -24.32 -25.05 -3.80
CA GLU A 265 -25.23 -25.89 -4.58
C GLU A 265 -25.35 -27.30 -3.93
N HIS A 266 -25.98 -27.33 -2.78
CA HIS A 266 -26.26 -28.56 -2.00
C HIS A 266 -27.75 -28.70 -1.73
N ASN A 267 -28.25 -29.94 -1.79
CA ASN A 267 -29.69 -30.22 -1.61
C ASN A 267 -30.26 -29.79 -0.26
N GLU A 268 -29.41 -29.66 0.75
CA GLU A 268 -29.76 -29.20 2.09
C GLU A 268 -30.12 -27.70 2.12
N ILE A 269 -29.63 -26.93 1.15
CA ILE A 269 -29.86 -25.47 1.06
C ILE A 269 -31.04 -25.19 0.13
N PRO A 270 -32.07 -24.44 0.58
CA PRO A 270 -33.18 -24.04 -0.29
C PRO A 270 -32.68 -23.30 -1.55
N LEU A 271 -33.25 -23.59 -2.72
CA LEU A 271 -32.83 -23.02 -4.01
C LEU A 271 -32.73 -21.49 -4.01
N ARG A 272 -33.67 -20.82 -3.29
CA ARG A 272 -33.63 -19.35 -3.16
C ARG A 272 -32.32 -18.87 -2.54
N TRP A 273 -31.82 -19.58 -1.51
CA TRP A 273 -30.59 -19.20 -0.81
C TRP A 273 -29.34 -19.61 -1.60
N GLN A 274 -29.38 -20.70 -2.38
CA GLN A 274 -28.30 -21.01 -3.32
C GLN A 274 -28.10 -19.88 -4.32
N ARG A 275 -29.19 -19.24 -4.78
CA ARG A 275 -29.14 -18.09 -5.70
C ARG A 275 -28.64 -16.82 -5.00
N VAL A 276 -28.99 -16.59 -3.74
CA VAL A 276 -28.58 -15.40 -2.97
C VAL A 276 -27.10 -15.47 -2.57
N PHE A 277 -26.61 -16.63 -2.17
CA PHE A 277 -25.22 -16.85 -1.78
C PHE A 277 -24.29 -17.22 -2.94
N VAL A 278 -24.63 -16.78 -4.16
CA VAL A 278 -23.77 -16.95 -5.33
C VAL A 278 -22.41 -16.27 -5.11
N THR A 279 -21.34 -16.95 -5.51
CA THR A 279 -19.97 -16.45 -5.33
C THR A 279 -19.40 -15.86 -6.63
N ALA A 280 -18.33 -15.06 -6.51
CA ALA A 280 -17.69 -14.37 -7.62
C ALA A 280 -17.36 -15.27 -8.83
N ASN A 281 -16.95 -16.53 -8.58
CA ASN A 281 -16.60 -17.48 -9.63
C ASN A 281 -17.80 -18.15 -10.30
N GLN A 282 -18.99 -18.09 -9.69
CA GLN A 282 -20.24 -18.64 -10.23
C GLN A 282 -21.00 -17.62 -11.08
N ILE A 283 -20.74 -16.32 -10.83
CA ILE A 283 -21.37 -15.20 -11.57
C ILE A 283 -20.73 -15.06 -12.94
N SER A 284 -21.56 -14.98 -13.99
CA SER A 284 -21.02 -14.75 -15.33
C SER A 284 -20.36 -13.38 -15.47
N PRO A 285 -19.28 -13.24 -16.27
CA PRO A 285 -18.58 -11.98 -16.47
C PRO A 285 -19.48 -10.81 -16.90
N GLU A 286 -20.55 -11.10 -17.65
CA GLU A 286 -21.54 -10.12 -18.07
C GLU A 286 -22.25 -9.46 -16.88
N TRP A 287 -22.64 -10.22 -15.85
CA TRP A 287 -23.31 -9.67 -14.68
C TRP A 287 -22.36 -8.79 -13.85
N HIS A 288 -21.07 -9.13 -13.79
CA HIS A 288 -20.05 -8.26 -13.17
C HIS A 288 -20.02 -6.88 -13.83
N ILE A 289 -20.02 -6.84 -15.18
CA ILE A 289 -19.98 -5.56 -15.92
C ILE A 289 -21.31 -4.82 -15.83
N ARG A 290 -22.44 -5.51 -15.90
CA ARG A 290 -23.78 -4.85 -15.72
C ARG A 290 -23.90 -4.20 -14.34
N MET A 291 -23.42 -4.88 -13.31
CA MET A 291 -23.38 -4.31 -11.95
C MET A 291 -22.47 -3.07 -11.90
N GLN A 292 -21.25 -3.18 -12.43
CA GLN A 292 -20.31 -2.04 -12.48
C GLN A 292 -20.91 -0.85 -13.24
N ALA A 293 -21.53 -1.10 -14.38
CA ALA A 293 -22.15 -0.04 -15.19
C ALA A 293 -23.34 0.62 -14.47
N ALA A 294 -24.11 -0.14 -13.71
CA ALA A 294 -25.21 0.42 -12.91
C ALA A 294 -24.71 1.42 -11.86
N PHE A 295 -23.60 1.10 -11.20
CA PHE A 295 -22.92 2.02 -10.28
C PHE A 295 -22.28 3.21 -11.01
N GLN A 296 -21.60 2.95 -12.16
CA GLN A 296 -20.87 4.00 -12.88
C GLN A 296 -21.76 5.15 -13.37
N ARG A 297 -23.03 4.89 -13.64
CA ARG A 297 -24.02 5.93 -14.05
C ARG A 297 -24.17 7.03 -13.02
N HIS A 298 -23.93 6.73 -11.75
CA HIS A 298 -24.08 7.64 -10.61
C HIS A 298 -22.77 7.86 -9.85
N CYS A 299 -21.62 7.54 -10.47
CA CYS A 299 -20.29 7.71 -9.89
C CYS A 299 -19.52 8.80 -10.62
N ASP A 300 -19.07 9.83 -9.92
CA ASP A 300 -18.32 10.95 -10.51
C ASP A 300 -16.93 10.48 -11.00
N SER A 301 -16.21 9.74 -10.18
CA SER A 301 -14.91 9.14 -10.52
C SER A 301 -15.10 7.81 -11.29
N ALA A 302 -14.19 6.88 -11.16
CA ALA A 302 -14.35 5.55 -11.71
C ALA A 302 -14.66 4.53 -10.59
N ILE A 303 -14.61 3.27 -10.94
CA ILE A 303 -14.97 2.17 -10.06
C ILE A 303 -13.86 1.12 -10.14
N SER A 304 -13.36 0.69 -8.99
CA SER A 304 -12.50 -0.48 -8.88
C SER A 304 -13.37 -1.73 -8.71
N LYS A 305 -13.42 -2.55 -9.73
CA LYS A 305 -14.14 -3.83 -9.70
C LYS A 305 -13.43 -4.87 -10.56
N THR A 306 -13.31 -6.08 -10.01
CA THR A 306 -12.79 -7.25 -10.74
C THR A 306 -13.92 -7.98 -11.47
N THR A 307 -13.72 -8.24 -12.76
CA THR A 307 -14.55 -9.19 -13.50
C THR A 307 -13.90 -10.56 -13.47
N ASN A 308 -14.52 -11.49 -12.77
CA ASN A 308 -14.00 -12.84 -12.60
C ASN A 308 -14.36 -13.73 -13.78
N PHE A 309 -13.40 -14.53 -14.22
CA PHE A 309 -13.55 -15.51 -15.28
C PHE A 309 -13.18 -16.90 -14.78
N ALA A 310 -13.94 -17.90 -15.20
CA ALA A 310 -13.56 -19.29 -15.00
C ALA A 310 -12.26 -19.61 -15.74
N HIS A 311 -11.52 -20.62 -15.28
CA HIS A 311 -10.29 -21.09 -15.93
C HIS A 311 -10.45 -21.40 -17.43
N THR A 312 -11.63 -21.89 -17.82
CA THR A 312 -11.97 -22.28 -19.21
C THR A 312 -12.26 -21.10 -20.13
N ALA A 313 -12.33 -19.86 -19.59
CA ALA A 313 -12.62 -18.67 -20.40
C ALA A 313 -11.58 -18.45 -21.50
N THR A 314 -12.06 -18.02 -22.65
CA THR A 314 -11.27 -17.78 -23.85
C THR A 314 -10.82 -16.31 -23.94
N LYS A 315 -9.93 -16.01 -24.89
CA LYS A 315 -9.54 -14.63 -25.21
C LYS A 315 -10.72 -13.81 -25.75
N ASP A 316 -11.62 -14.46 -26.48
CA ASP A 316 -12.78 -13.78 -27.06
C ASP A 316 -13.80 -13.40 -25.98
N ASP A 317 -13.91 -14.19 -24.90
CA ASP A 317 -14.71 -13.82 -23.74
C ASP A 317 -14.16 -12.55 -23.08
N VAL A 318 -12.84 -12.44 -22.90
CA VAL A 318 -12.19 -11.23 -22.34
C VAL A 318 -12.41 -10.03 -23.26
N ARG A 319 -12.28 -10.23 -24.58
CA ARG A 319 -12.57 -9.19 -25.59
C ARG A 319 -14.00 -8.67 -25.46
N THR A 320 -14.95 -9.57 -25.46
CA THR A 320 -16.39 -9.26 -25.36
C THR A 320 -16.68 -8.43 -24.10
N ILE A 321 -16.07 -8.77 -22.99
CA ILE A 321 -16.26 -8.05 -21.72
C ILE A 321 -15.63 -6.66 -21.75
N TYR A 322 -14.44 -6.49 -22.34
CA TYR A 322 -13.84 -5.17 -22.50
C TYR A 322 -14.69 -4.26 -23.40
N GLU A 323 -15.19 -4.79 -24.51
CA GLU A 323 -16.07 -4.07 -25.42
C GLU A 323 -17.42 -3.72 -24.75
N LEU A 324 -18.03 -4.66 -24.04
CA LEU A 324 -19.27 -4.43 -23.29
C LEU A 324 -19.09 -3.37 -22.19
N ALA A 325 -17.97 -3.37 -21.47
CA ALA A 325 -17.68 -2.36 -20.46
C ALA A 325 -17.64 -0.93 -21.07
N TYR A 326 -17.01 -0.79 -22.23
CA TYR A 326 -16.99 0.46 -22.98
C TYR A 326 -18.40 0.88 -23.45
N GLU A 327 -19.15 -0.04 -24.05
CA GLU A 327 -20.50 0.21 -24.55
C GLU A 327 -21.48 0.65 -23.43
N LEU A 328 -21.30 0.10 -22.23
CA LEU A 328 -22.12 0.44 -21.07
C LEU A 328 -21.65 1.70 -20.32
N GLY A 329 -20.59 2.37 -20.80
CA GLY A 329 -20.06 3.63 -20.24
C GLY A 329 -19.27 3.45 -18.94
N CYS A 330 -18.66 2.29 -18.73
CA CYS A 330 -17.68 2.13 -17.67
C CYS A 330 -16.42 2.95 -17.99
N LYS A 331 -15.77 3.55 -16.99
CA LYS A 331 -14.53 4.31 -17.16
C LYS A 331 -13.29 3.45 -17.13
N GLY A 332 -13.41 2.22 -16.68
CA GLY A 332 -12.32 1.25 -16.66
C GLY A 332 -12.85 -0.16 -16.45
N VAL A 333 -12.01 -1.16 -16.68
CA VAL A 333 -12.32 -2.57 -16.47
C VAL A 333 -11.05 -3.33 -16.09
N THR A 334 -11.17 -4.20 -15.10
CA THR A 334 -10.13 -5.13 -14.66
C THR A 334 -10.69 -6.54 -14.67
N VAL A 335 -9.90 -7.48 -15.16
CA VAL A 335 -10.31 -8.89 -15.25
C VAL A 335 -9.38 -9.79 -14.44
N TYR A 336 -9.92 -10.88 -13.96
CA TYR A 336 -9.15 -11.93 -13.31
C TYR A 336 -9.69 -13.29 -13.78
N ARG A 337 -8.83 -14.09 -14.43
CA ARG A 337 -9.16 -15.44 -14.82
C ARG A 337 -8.55 -16.42 -13.81
N ASP A 338 -9.36 -17.36 -13.33
CA ASP A 338 -8.91 -18.39 -12.40
C ASP A 338 -7.69 -19.15 -12.95
N GLY A 339 -6.65 -19.29 -12.12
CA GLY A 339 -5.38 -19.91 -12.49
C GLY A 339 -4.51 -19.09 -13.46
N SER A 340 -4.75 -17.78 -13.61
CA SER A 340 -3.92 -16.91 -14.44
C SER A 340 -2.66 -16.39 -13.74
N ARG A 341 -2.56 -16.55 -12.42
CA ARG A 341 -1.39 -16.16 -11.60
C ARG A 341 -0.91 -17.34 -10.78
N ASP A 342 0.41 -17.51 -10.64
CA ASP A 342 1.02 -18.61 -9.89
C ASP A 342 0.73 -18.51 -8.38
N ASN A 343 0.61 -17.28 -7.84
CA ASN A 343 0.24 -17.01 -6.45
C ASN A 343 -1.17 -16.42 -6.40
N GLN A 344 -2.16 -17.24 -6.07
CA GLN A 344 -3.50 -16.77 -5.78
C GLN A 344 -3.59 -16.27 -4.33
N VAL A 345 -3.99 -15.02 -4.14
CA VAL A 345 -4.13 -14.40 -2.82
C VAL A 345 -5.26 -15.06 -2.02
N LEU A 346 -6.29 -15.58 -2.70
CA LEU A 346 -7.42 -16.29 -2.11
C LEU A 346 -7.66 -17.58 -2.91
N SER A 347 -7.59 -18.72 -2.25
CA SER A 347 -7.93 -20.03 -2.82
C SER A 347 -9.14 -20.63 -2.11
N THR A 348 -10.04 -21.25 -2.86
CA THR A 348 -11.08 -22.13 -2.31
C THR A 348 -10.60 -23.56 -2.40
N GLY A 349 -11.04 -24.47 -1.52
CA GLY A 349 -10.68 -25.89 -1.55
C GLY A 349 -10.97 -26.56 -2.91
N ALA A 350 -11.89 -26.01 -3.70
CA ALA A 350 -12.18 -26.47 -5.06
C ALA A 350 -11.03 -26.21 -6.05
N THR A 351 -10.27 -25.14 -5.90
CA THR A 351 -9.12 -24.81 -6.77
C THR A 351 -7.93 -25.73 -6.51
N GLU A 352 -7.71 -26.17 -5.28
CA GLU A 352 -6.66 -27.13 -4.93
C GLU A 352 -6.99 -28.56 -5.45
N HIS A 353 -8.25 -28.98 -5.38
CA HIS A 353 -8.68 -30.28 -5.91
C HIS A 353 -8.69 -30.36 -7.45
N ALA A 354 -8.98 -29.26 -8.14
CA ALA A 354 -8.92 -29.21 -9.60
C ALA A 354 -7.49 -29.27 -10.14
N ALA A 355 -6.52 -28.78 -9.42
CA ALA A 355 -5.10 -28.93 -9.74
C ALA A 355 -4.62 -30.39 -9.52
N ALA A 356 -5.09 -31.04 -8.45
CA ALA A 356 -4.72 -32.42 -8.11
C ALA A 356 -5.37 -33.48 -9.02
N ALA A 357 -6.53 -33.19 -9.61
CA ALA A 357 -7.26 -34.15 -10.48
C ALA A 357 -6.71 -34.27 -11.91
N ARG A 358 -5.77 -33.40 -12.33
CA ARG A 358 -5.23 -33.38 -13.71
C ARG A 358 -4.02 -34.27 -13.94
N ASP A 359 -3.45 -34.88 -12.90
CA ASP A 359 -2.23 -35.67 -13.00
C ASP A 359 -2.46 -37.14 -12.68
N GLY A 360 -2.98 -37.86 -13.68
CA GLY A 360 -3.38 -39.28 -13.61
C GLY A 360 -2.37 -40.28 -14.19
N SER A 361 -1.05 -40.03 -14.27
CA SER A 361 -0.05 -41.00 -14.67
C SER A 361 0.75 -41.56 -13.49
N ALA A 362 1.20 -42.81 -13.56
CA ALA A 362 1.96 -43.47 -12.50
C ALA A 362 3.33 -42.81 -12.24
N ASP A 363 3.91 -42.15 -13.24
CA ASP A 363 5.15 -41.39 -13.11
C ASP A 363 4.95 -40.07 -12.33
N SER A 364 3.83 -39.40 -12.55
CA SER A 364 3.46 -38.18 -11.80
C SER A 364 3.22 -38.44 -10.30
N LYS A 365 2.76 -39.63 -9.92
CA LYS A 365 2.61 -40.00 -8.50
C LYS A 365 3.95 -40.15 -7.78
N ARG A 366 4.99 -40.55 -8.49
CA ARG A 366 6.34 -40.70 -7.94
C ARG A 366 7.02 -39.34 -7.80
N GLU A 367 6.91 -38.50 -8.84
CA GLU A 367 7.37 -37.09 -8.77
C GLU A 367 6.61 -36.30 -7.71
N LEU A 368 5.27 -36.50 -7.58
CA LEU A 368 4.47 -35.85 -6.55
C LEU A 368 4.91 -36.29 -5.13
N GLY A 369 5.29 -37.55 -4.93
CA GLY A 369 5.84 -38.05 -3.67
C GLY A 369 7.18 -37.42 -3.32
N GLU A 370 8.07 -37.26 -4.29
CA GLU A 370 9.36 -36.57 -4.13
C GLU A 370 9.17 -35.06 -3.89
N LEU A 371 8.22 -34.43 -4.61
CA LEU A 371 7.85 -33.02 -4.42
C LEU A 371 7.22 -32.77 -3.04
N HIS A 372 6.36 -33.67 -2.55
CA HIS A 372 5.80 -33.58 -1.20
C HIS A 372 6.87 -33.73 -0.12
N GLY A 373 7.90 -34.56 -0.35
CA GLY A 373 9.06 -34.68 0.52
C GLY A 373 9.85 -33.36 0.60
N THR A 374 10.19 -32.79 -0.56
CA THR A 374 10.91 -31.50 -0.64
C THR A 374 10.08 -30.33 -0.12
N LEU A 375 8.76 -30.35 -0.33
CA LEU A 375 7.84 -29.35 0.22
C LEU A 375 7.75 -29.44 1.75
N ALA A 376 7.72 -30.65 2.32
CA ALA A 376 7.74 -30.86 3.77
C ALA A 376 9.05 -30.37 4.39
N GLU A 377 10.19 -30.62 3.73
CA GLU A 377 11.50 -30.12 4.17
C GLU A 377 11.58 -28.58 4.06
N ALA A 378 11.09 -28.00 2.97
CA ALA A 378 11.01 -26.57 2.79
C ALA A 378 10.10 -25.88 3.83
N ASN A 379 8.95 -26.48 4.12
CA ASN A 379 8.05 -25.98 5.17
C ASN A 379 8.65 -26.08 6.57
N ALA A 380 9.39 -27.15 6.86
CA ALA A 380 10.11 -27.28 8.13
C ALA A 380 11.22 -26.21 8.25
N GLU A 381 11.92 -25.91 7.17
CA GLU A 381 12.93 -24.84 7.14
C GLU A 381 12.29 -23.44 7.26
N ILE A 382 11.17 -23.21 6.60
CA ILE A 382 10.38 -21.98 6.75
C ILE A 382 9.95 -21.78 8.21
N GLU A 383 9.46 -22.80 8.88
CA GLU A 383 9.08 -22.71 10.31
C GLU A 383 10.31 -22.50 11.23
N ARG A 384 11.45 -23.06 10.87
CA ARG A 384 12.71 -22.81 11.56
C ARG A 384 13.16 -21.35 11.39
N LEU A 385 13.09 -20.82 10.16
CA LEU A 385 13.45 -19.45 9.86
C LEU A 385 12.48 -18.45 10.50
N LYS A 386 11.19 -18.76 10.52
CA LYS A 386 10.18 -17.93 11.24
C LYS A 386 10.49 -17.87 12.73
N ARG A 387 10.81 -18.98 13.39
CA ARG A 387 11.20 -18.98 14.82
C ARG A 387 12.46 -18.14 15.04
N ALA A 388 13.48 -18.30 14.20
CA ALA A 388 14.70 -17.49 14.28
C ALA A 388 14.41 -16.00 14.06
N LEU A 389 13.49 -15.67 13.16
CA LEU A 389 13.03 -14.30 12.94
C LEU A 389 12.29 -13.74 14.16
N TYR A 390 11.34 -14.50 14.74
CA TYR A 390 10.64 -14.11 15.97
C TYR A 390 11.60 -13.91 17.15
N GLU A 391 12.58 -14.80 17.31
CA GLU A 391 13.61 -14.66 18.34
C GLU A 391 14.47 -13.41 18.10
N SER A 392 14.87 -13.16 16.86
CA SER A 392 15.61 -11.95 16.46
C SER A 392 14.78 -10.67 16.65
N GLU A 393 13.49 -10.70 16.32
CA GLU A 393 12.58 -9.56 16.55
C GLU A 393 12.35 -9.32 18.04
N ALA A 394 12.20 -10.36 18.84
CA ALA A 394 12.07 -10.26 20.29
C ALA A 394 13.35 -9.69 20.91
N GLU A 395 14.54 -10.13 20.48
CA GLU A 395 15.81 -9.53 20.87
C GLU A 395 15.93 -8.07 20.43
N ASN A 396 15.48 -7.73 19.21
CA ASN A 396 15.46 -6.35 18.74
C ASN A 396 14.48 -5.47 19.51
N LEU A 397 13.31 -5.99 19.91
CA LEU A 397 12.37 -5.28 20.80
C LEU A 397 12.99 -5.06 22.19
N GLN A 398 13.67 -6.05 22.74
CA GLN A 398 14.39 -5.89 24.01
C GLN A 398 15.56 -4.91 23.90
N ARG A 399 16.25 -4.87 22.75
CA ARG A 399 17.32 -3.88 22.47
C ARG A 399 16.76 -2.48 22.27
N ARG A 400 15.54 -2.34 21.73
CA ARG A 400 14.82 -1.06 21.55
C ARG A 400 14.13 -0.58 22.82
N ALA A 401 13.91 -1.44 23.81
CA ALA A 401 13.44 -1.01 25.13
C ALA A 401 14.48 -0.06 25.72
N LYS A 402 14.07 1.19 26.03
CA LYS A 402 14.92 2.22 26.61
C LYS A 402 15.64 1.64 27.83
N ARG A 403 16.98 1.52 27.74
CA ARG A 403 17.80 0.99 28.83
C ARG A 403 17.62 1.85 30.10
N SER A 404 17.36 1.20 31.24
CA SER A 404 17.30 1.87 32.53
C SER A 404 18.65 2.48 32.86
N ARG A 405 18.66 3.68 33.45
CA ARG A 405 19.88 4.38 33.80
C ARG A 405 20.50 3.77 35.07
N PRO A 406 21.78 3.34 35.03
CA PRO A 406 22.52 2.96 36.23
C PRO A 406 22.81 4.17 37.13
N ASP A 407 22.97 3.94 38.42
CA ASP A 407 23.27 5.02 39.40
C ASP A 407 24.65 5.64 39.15
N LYS A 408 25.61 4.86 38.63
CA LYS A 408 26.97 5.28 38.32
C LYS A 408 27.36 4.91 36.90
N LEU A 409 27.93 5.87 36.17
CA LEU A 409 28.45 5.70 34.83
C LEU A 409 29.87 6.25 34.76
N ARG A 410 30.76 5.60 34.01
CA ARG A 410 32.07 6.16 33.65
C ARG A 410 31.85 7.17 32.55
N SER A 411 32.66 8.24 32.53
CA SER A 411 32.55 9.31 31.53
C SER A 411 33.93 9.72 31.01
N THR A 412 34.01 9.87 29.68
CA THR A 412 35.11 10.51 29.00
C THR A 412 34.71 11.92 28.61
N SER A 413 35.55 12.91 28.87
CA SER A 413 35.32 14.31 28.54
C SER A 413 36.22 14.73 27.39
N ILE A 414 35.64 15.17 26.28
CA ILE A 414 36.36 15.63 25.09
C ILE A 414 36.12 17.12 24.90
N ARG A 415 37.23 17.91 24.80
CA ARG A 415 37.18 19.34 24.55
C ARG A 415 37.23 19.63 23.05
N LYS A 416 36.30 20.46 22.56
CA LYS A 416 36.27 20.96 21.18
C LYS A 416 36.14 22.49 21.15
N GLU A 417 36.82 23.13 20.20
CA GLU A 417 36.62 24.55 19.91
C GLU A 417 35.50 24.67 18.84
N THR A 418 34.54 25.52 19.11
CA THR A 418 33.40 25.76 18.22
C THR A 418 33.27 27.24 17.88
N PRO A 419 32.52 27.62 16.85
CA PRO A 419 32.22 29.02 16.53
C PRO A 419 31.58 29.80 17.69
N LEU A 420 30.97 29.09 18.65
CA LEU A 420 30.27 29.66 19.82
C LEU A 420 31.13 29.62 21.11
N GLY A 421 32.39 29.16 21.01
CA GLY A 421 33.32 29.05 22.13
C GLY A 421 33.75 27.62 22.43
N VAL A 422 34.46 27.45 23.58
CA VAL A 422 34.93 26.13 24.00
C VAL A 422 33.76 25.29 24.48
N MET A 423 33.69 24.07 23.97
CA MET A 423 32.67 23.07 24.29
C MET A 423 33.33 21.83 24.91
N PHE A 424 32.66 21.23 25.88
CA PHE A 424 33.02 19.91 26.43
C PHE A 424 31.88 18.93 26.16
N VAL A 425 32.23 17.79 25.59
CA VAL A 425 31.32 16.68 25.33
C VAL A 425 31.67 15.55 26.27
N HIS A 426 30.76 15.19 27.17
CA HIS A 426 30.93 14.12 28.13
C HIS A 426 30.16 12.90 27.64
N ILE A 427 30.87 11.82 27.27
CA ILE A 427 30.31 10.59 26.78
C ILE A 427 30.40 9.57 27.90
N THR A 428 29.27 9.08 28.38
CA THR A 428 29.21 8.06 29.43
C THR A 428 29.12 6.66 28.84
N GLU A 429 29.59 5.69 29.60
CA GLU A 429 29.66 4.27 29.23
C GLU A 429 28.93 3.40 30.24
N ASP A 430 28.26 2.36 29.77
CA ASP A 430 27.71 1.31 30.62
C ASP A 430 28.79 0.31 31.07
N ASP A 431 28.41 -0.69 31.87
CA ASP A 431 29.31 -1.72 32.40
C ASP A 431 29.99 -2.58 31.31
N ARG A 432 29.45 -2.53 30.08
CA ARG A 432 30.00 -3.24 28.91
C ARG A 432 30.87 -2.33 28.05
N GLY A 433 31.14 -1.10 28.50
CA GLY A 433 31.91 -0.09 27.75
C GLY A 433 31.18 0.48 26.54
N GLN A 434 29.86 0.29 26.44
CA GLN A 434 29.07 0.87 25.36
C GLN A 434 28.61 2.28 25.69
N PRO A 435 28.52 3.20 24.70
CA PRO A 435 28.08 4.56 24.96
C PRO A 435 26.64 4.56 25.44
N PHE A 436 26.35 5.40 26.46
CA PHE A 436 25.07 5.36 27.16
C PHE A 436 24.34 6.72 27.18
N GLU A 437 25.03 7.80 27.61
CA GLU A 437 24.51 9.16 27.62
C GLU A 437 25.60 10.15 27.17
N VAL A 438 25.16 11.27 26.58
CA VAL A 438 26.03 12.37 26.17
C VAL A 438 25.54 13.67 26.82
N PHE A 439 26.44 14.34 27.54
CA PHE A 439 26.19 15.67 28.07
C PHE A 439 27.11 16.65 27.35
N VAL A 440 26.56 17.83 27.01
CA VAL A 440 27.30 18.86 26.30
C VAL A 440 27.25 20.14 27.10
N THR A 441 28.41 20.73 27.33
CA THR A 441 28.53 22.02 27.99
C THR A 441 29.27 22.99 27.06
N LEU A 442 28.71 24.20 26.87
CA LEU A 442 29.22 25.20 25.95
C LEU A 442 29.26 26.59 26.64
N GLY A 443 30.43 27.20 26.73
CA GLY A 443 30.61 28.55 27.24
C GLY A 443 30.13 28.76 28.68
N LYS A 444 29.59 29.94 28.98
CA LYS A 444 29.01 30.27 30.29
C LYS A 444 27.59 29.74 30.41
N ALA A 445 27.23 29.21 31.57
CA ALA A 445 25.88 28.67 31.81
C ALA A 445 24.78 29.70 31.55
N GLY A 446 23.65 29.29 30.95
CA GLY A 446 22.41 30.06 30.82
C GLY A 446 22.18 30.79 29.50
N GLY A 447 23.02 30.60 28.48
CA GLY A 447 22.78 31.18 27.14
C GLY A 447 21.95 30.26 26.20
N ALA A 448 21.34 30.85 25.17
CA ALA A 448 20.57 30.10 24.15
C ALA A 448 21.40 28.96 23.52
N ALA A 449 22.65 29.21 23.16
CA ALA A 449 23.56 28.22 22.63
C ALA A 449 23.82 27.03 23.57
N MET A 450 23.82 27.25 24.89
CA MET A 450 23.93 26.20 25.88
C MET A 450 22.66 25.36 25.96
N ALA A 451 21.49 25.99 25.87
CA ALA A 451 20.20 25.28 25.85
C ALA A 451 20.09 24.37 24.60
N ASP A 452 20.51 24.85 23.42
CA ASP A 452 20.56 24.08 22.19
C ASP A 452 21.54 22.89 22.28
N ALA A 453 22.74 23.15 22.87
CA ALA A 453 23.73 22.09 23.09
C ALA A 453 23.22 21.00 24.06
N GLU A 454 22.54 21.41 25.14
CA GLU A 454 21.90 20.48 26.07
C GLU A 454 20.76 19.67 25.39
N ALA A 455 19.92 20.31 24.59
CA ALA A 455 18.86 19.65 23.86
C ALA A 455 19.41 18.55 22.90
N VAL A 456 20.47 18.86 22.16
CA VAL A 456 21.16 17.90 21.30
C VAL A 456 21.75 16.73 22.12
N GLY A 457 22.41 17.02 23.24
CA GLY A 457 22.94 16.00 24.14
C GLY A 457 21.87 15.06 24.69
N ARG A 458 20.70 15.60 25.07
CA ARG A 458 19.55 14.81 25.54
C ARG A 458 18.97 13.92 24.46
N LEU A 459 18.86 14.41 23.21
CA LEU A 459 18.40 13.61 22.07
C LEU A 459 19.38 12.49 21.72
N ILE A 460 20.69 12.76 21.74
CA ILE A 460 21.72 11.73 21.55
C ILE A 460 21.62 10.66 22.65
N SER A 461 21.48 11.07 23.92
CA SER A 461 21.32 10.16 25.05
C SER A 461 20.08 9.28 24.91
N LEU A 462 18.96 9.86 24.45
CA LEU A 462 17.74 9.11 24.18
C LEU A 462 17.97 8.07 23.05
N ALA A 463 18.62 8.46 21.97
CA ALA A 463 18.94 7.61 20.84
C ALA A 463 19.85 6.43 21.24
N LEU A 464 20.93 6.69 21.98
CA LEU A 464 21.84 5.67 22.50
C LEU A 464 21.13 4.67 23.43
N ARG A 465 20.31 5.17 24.34
CA ARG A 465 19.52 4.33 25.27
C ARG A 465 18.45 3.51 24.56
N SER A 466 17.98 3.98 23.41
CA SER A 466 17.06 3.26 22.53
C SER A 466 17.76 2.32 21.56
N GLY A 467 19.08 2.12 21.69
CA GLY A 467 19.86 1.14 20.93
C GLY A 467 20.33 1.60 19.56
N ILE A 468 20.21 2.90 19.24
CA ILE A 468 20.75 3.43 17.97
C ILE A 468 22.31 3.45 18.07
N PRO A 469 23.02 2.86 17.10
CA PRO A 469 24.48 2.84 17.10
C PRO A 469 25.09 4.23 17.05
N LEU A 470 26.17 4.44 17.82
CA LEU A 470 26.87 5.73 17.90
C LEU A 470 27.26 6.32 16.54
N MET A 471 27.72 5.47 15.63
CA MET A 471 28.15 5.89 14.29
C MET A 471 27.01 6.35 13.39
N GLN A 472 25.77 5.88 13.62
CA GLN A 472 24.61 6.41 12.93
C GLN A 472 24.28 7.82 13.43
N ILE A 473 24.36 8.04 14.73
CA ILE A 473 24.16 9.38 15.34
C ILE A 473 25.27 10.35 14.86
N HIS A 474 26.52 9.89 14.84
CA HIS A 474 27.65 10.66 14.33
C HIS A 474 27.40 11.17 12.90
N ARG A 475 26.95 10.29 11.98
CA ARG A 475 26.67 10.65 10.58
C ARG A 475 25.61 11.76 10.45
N GLN A 476 24.64 11.80 11.35
CA GLN A 476 23.60 12.84 11.33
C GLN A 476 24.10 14.21 11.82
N LEU A 477 25.19 14.25 12.56
CA LEU A 477 25.73 15.49 13.13
C LEU A 477 26.89 16.07 12.30
N ARG A 478 27.63 15.21 11.59
CA ARG A 478 28.79 15.62 10.79
C ARG A 478 28.37 16.41 9.55
N GLY A 479 29.13 17.48 9.28
CA GLY A 479 28.91 18.32 8.11
C GLY A 479 27.83 19.39 8.26
N ILE A 480 27.09 19.43 9.38
CA ILE A 480 26.15 20.52 9.65
C ILE A 480 26.96 21.83 9.79
N SER A 481 26.70 22.79 8.91
CA SER A 481 27.40 24.09 8.88
C SER A 481 26.59 25.19 9.52
N SER A 482 27.29 26.18 10.09
CA SER A 482 26.71 27.47 10.52
C SER A 482 27.35 28.62 9.71
N ASP A 483 26.95 29.84 10.02
CA ASP A 483 27.48 31.08 9.41
C ASP A 483 28.97 31.31 9.69
N ARG A 484 29.52 30.64 10.68
CA ARG A 484 30.94 30.73 11.08
C ARG A 484 31.52 29.34 11.27
N ALA A 485 32.80 29.15 10.91
CA ALA A 485 33.55 27.94 11.17
C ALA A 485 34.87 28.27 11.85
N VAL A 486 35.40 27.33 12.64
CA VAL A 486 36.67 27.49 13.36
C VAL A 486 37.67 26.42 12.93
N GLY A 487 38.96 26.78 12.82
CA GLY A 487 40.02 25.87 12.39
C GLY A 487 40.23 25.81 10.89
N LEU A 488 41.30 25.09 10.46
CA LEU A 488 41.69 24.92 9.07
C LEU A 488 41.94 23.42 8.76
N GLY A 489 41.75 23.03 7.53
CA GLY A 489 41.99 21.67 7.06
C GLY A 489 41.08 20.60 7.67
N PRO A 490 41.58 19.38 7.91
CA PRO A 490 40.78 18.25 8.41
C PRO A 490 40.15 18.47 9.79
N ASN A 491 40.69 19.39 10.59
CA ASN A 491 40.21 19.72 11.93
C ASN A 491 39.25 20.91 11.96
N LYS A 492 38.75 21.33 10.81
CA LYS A 492 37.77 22.42 10.71
C LYS A 492 36.45 22.01 11.35
N VAL A 493 35.94 22.84 12.26
CA VAL A 493 34.65 22.69 12.93
C VAL A 493 33.65 23.64 12.32
N LEU A 494 32.60 23.10 11.71
CA LEU A 494 31.62 23.85 10.93
C LEU A 494 30.51 24.49 11.81
N SER A 495 30.16 23.81 12.90
CA SER A 495 29.10 24.24 13.82
C SER A 495 29.20 23.52 15.17
N MET A 496 28.32 23.85 16.11
CA MET A 496 28.20 23.14 17.40
C MET A 496 27.78 21.65 17.19
N PRO A 497 26.77 21.28 16.37
CA PRO A 497 26.47 19.88 16.08
C PRO A 497 27.64 19.13 15.42
N ASP A 498 28.35 19.75 14.48
CA ASP A 498 29.53 19.16 13.85
C ASP A 498 30.65 18.88 14.86
N ALA A 499 30.86 19.77 15.83
CA ALA A 499 31.82 19.58 16.92
C ALA A 499 31.45 18.40 17.84
N ILE A 500 30.15 18.21 18.12
CA ILE A 500 29.66 17.03 18.85
C ILE A 500 29.97 15.75 18.04
N GLY A 501 29.68 15.76 16.74
CA GLY A 501 29.99 14.66 15.85
C GLY A 501 31.48 14.29 15.86
N LEU A 502 32.38 15.28 15.78
CA LEU A 502 33.83 15.07 15.90
C LEU A 502 34.24 14.48 17.25
N ALA A 503 33.61 14.86 18.35
CA ALA A 503 33.88 14.29 19.66
C ALA A 503 33.42 12.82 19.76
N LEU A 504 32.27 12.49 19.18
CA LEU A 504 31.80 11.10 19.12
C LEU A 504 32.71 10.21 18.28
N GLU A 505 33.24 10.74 17.17
CA GLU A 505 34.19 10.04 16.31
C GLU A 505 35.52 9.78 17.03
N GLU A 506 36.06 10.79 17.74
CA GLU A 506 37.29 10.67 18.53
C GLU A 506 37.15 9.61 19.61
N TRP A 507 36.06 9.66 20.38
CA TRP A 507 35.77 8.65 21.40
C TRP A 507 35.71 7.23 20.82
N PHE A 508 35.05 7.07 19.69
CA PHE A 508 34.90 5.76 19.04
C PHE A 508 36.26 5.22 18.55
N ARG A 509 37.12 6.08 18.00
CA ARG A 509 38.46 5.74 17.54
C ARG A 509 39.38 5.30 18.69
N ASP A 510 39.33 6.04 19.79
CA ASP A 510 40.14 5.73 21.00
C ASP A 510 39.74 4.36 21.58
N LYS A 511 38.45 4.02 21.54
CA LYS A 511 37.98 2.70 21.98
C LYS A 511 38.41 1.57 21.07
N GLN A 512 38.46 1.76 19.77
CA GLN A 512 38.98 0.74 18.84
C GLN A 512 40.49 0.55 18.99
N GLY A 513 41.24 1.61 19.24
CA GLY A 513 42.68 1.53 19.50
C GLY A 513 43.01 0.69 20.74
N VAL A 514 42.27 0.88 21.83
CA VAL A 514 42.46 0.10 23.07
C VAL A 514 42.10 -1.37 22.89
N GLN A 515 41.12 -1.72 22.04
CA GLN A 515 40.81 -3.11 21.72
C GLN A 515 41.90 -3.78 20.88
N GLN A 516 42.57 -3.06 20.00
CA GLN A 516 43.72 -3.59 19.25
C GLN A 516 44.96 -3.82 20.13
N GLU A 517 45.23 -2.94 21.10
CA GLU A 517 46.30 -3.16 22.07
C GLU A 517 46.05 -4.33 23.02
N LEU A 518 44.78 -4.58 23.40
CA LEU A 518 44.41 -5.74 24.25
C LEU A 518 44.37 -7.07 23.50
N LEU A 519 44.31 -7.07 22.17
CA LEU A 519 44.34 -8.25 21.32
C LEU A 519 45.73 -8.51 20.67
N GLY A 520 46.68 -7.60 20.83
CA GLY A 520 48.02 -7.67 20.31
C GLY A 520 48.97 -8.25 21.34
N ASP A 521 49.02 -9.55 21.57
CA ASP A 521 50.17 -10.38 21.77
C ASP A 521 49.80 -11.86 21.99
N GLN A 522 49.40 -12.52 20.92
CA GLN A 522 49.58 -13.98 20.81
C GLN A 522 49.86 -14.33 19.33
N THR A 523 51.09 -14.18 18.91
CA THR A 523 51.57 -14.81 17.68
C THR A 523 52.03 -16.23 17.98
N PRO A 524 51.54 -17.25 17.28
CA PRO A 524 52.26 -18.50 17.09
C PRO A 524 53.22 -18.34 15.91
N ILE A 525 54.47 -18.55 16.18
CA ILE A 525 55.55 -18.68 15.18
C ILE A 525 55.34 -19.94 14.36
N VAL A 526 55.05 -19.82 13.06
CA VAL A 526 55.43 -20.87 12.06
C VAL A 526 55.71 -20.21 10.69
N GLY A 527 56.91 -20.32 10.26
CA GLY A 527 57.45 -20.64 8.94
C GLY A 527 57.02 -19.89 7.69
N GLY A 528 57.99 -19.16 7.18
CA GLY A 528 58.33 -18.66 5.88
C GLY A 528 57.49 -18.95 4.64
N GLY A 529 57.20 -17.88 3.92
CA GLY A 529 56.68 -17.89 2.54
C GLY A 529 56.51 -16.47 2.03
N ALA A 530 57.39 -16.07 1.10
CA ALA A 530 57.43 -14.74 0.50
C ALA A 530 56.14 -14.36 -0.22
N VAL A 531 55.64 -13.13 0.05
CA VAL A 531 54.51 -12.51 -0.66
C VAL A 531 55.06 -11.45 -1.62
N PRO A 532 54.69 -11.42 -2.90
CA PRO A 532 55.15 -10.41 -3.85
C PRO A 532 54.43 -9.06 -3.64
N ALA A 533 55.15 -8.00 -4.00
CA ALA A 533 54.84 -6.61 -3.84
C ALA A 533 53.51 -6.20 -4.52
N ARG A 534 52.72 -5.39 -3.81
CA ARG A 534 51.54 -4.67 -4.35
C ARG A 534 52.00 -3.50 -5.20
N GLU A 535 51.61 -3.50 -6.46
CA GLU A 535 51.66 -2.31 -7.34
C GLU A 535 50.70 -1.22 -6.84
N GLN A 536 51.20 -0.01 -6.77
CA GLN A 536 50.43 1.21 -6.53
C GLN A 536 49.70 1.57 -7.82
N VAL A 537 48.36 1.55 -7.77
CA VAL A 537 47.54 2.12 -8.84
C VAL A 537 47.23 3.57 -8.48
N THR A 538 47.80 4.47 -9.27
CA THR A 538 47.50 5.89 -9.25
C THR A 538 46.12 6.15 -9.86
N MET A 539 45.25 6.79 -9.10
CA MET A 539 43.97 7.28 -9.61
C MET A 539 44.18 8.52 -10.51
N SER A 540 43.83 8.42 -11.78
CA SER A 540 43.62 9.57 -12.65
C SER A 540 42.12 9.88 -12.74
N SER A 541 41.80 11.13 -12.47
CA SER A 541 40.46 11.71 -12.62
C SER A 541 40.12 11.92 -14.10
N THR A 542 38.97 11.41 -14.57
CA THR A 542 38.33 11.85 -15.81
C THR A 542 36.80 11.92 -15.62
N PRO A 543 36.12 12.89 -16.26
CA PRO A 543 34.78 13.31 -15.86
C PRO A 543 33.66 12.48 -16.49
N ALA A 544 32.51 12.54 -15.84
CA ALA A 544 31.26 11.92 -16.23
C ALA A 544 30.82 12.32 -17.64
N ASN A 545 30.52 11.33 -18.50
CA ASN A 545 29.54 11.52 -19.58
C ASN A 545 28.96 10.18 -20.07
N GLN A 546 27.63 10.18 -20.11
CA GLN A 546 26.74 9.41 -20.98
C GLN A 546 26.87 7.88 -20.98
N ILE A 547 25.93 7.24 -20.29
CA ILE A 547 25.58 5.84 -20.51
C ILE A 547 24.49 5.78 -21.58
N GLN A 548 24.88 5.29 -22.75
CA GLN A 548 23.98 4.89 -23.83
C GLN A 548 23.54 3.45 -23.58
N MET A 549 22.24 3.23 -23.41
CA MET A 549 21.67 1.88 -23.32
C MET A 549 21.54 1.25 -24.71
N THR A 550 22.23 0.15 -24.96
CA THR A 550 21.96 -0.76 -26.07
C THR A 550 21.26 -2.00 -25.55
N PHE A 551 20.06 -2.27 -26.07
CA PHE A 551 19.36 -3.53 -25.82
C PHE A 551 19.81 -4.58 -26.83
N GLU A 552 20.45 -5.64 -26.39
CA GLU A 552 20.56 -6.88 -27.18
C GLU A 552 19.72 -7.99 -26.51
N SER A 553 18.82 -8.54 -27.33
CA SER A 553 17.98 -9.66 -26.97
C SER A 553 18.74 -10.98 -27.09
N ALA A 554 18.86 -11.74 -26.01
CA ALA A 554 19.24 -13.14 -26.06
C ALA A 554 18.27 -14.02 -25.25
N ASN A 555 17.83 -15.08 -25.91
CA ASN A 555 16.93 -16.13 -25.41
C ASN A 555 17.52 -16.96 -24.27
N GLY A 556 16.68 -17.31 -23.31
CA GLY A 556 16.71 -18.60 -22.60
C GLY A 556 17.29 -18.59 -21.19
N GLY A 557 16.47 -18.95 -20.23
CA GLY A 557 16.85 -19.42 -18.89
C GLY A 557 16.70 -18.36 -17.81
N GLY A 558 15.85 -18.63 -16.81
CA GLY A 558 15.59 -17.75 -15.68
C GLY A 558 16.89 -17.28 -14.99
N SER A 559 17.03 -15.98 -14.91
CA SER A 559 18.02 -15.32 -14.08
C SER A 559 17.39 -14.08 -13.46
N GLU A 560 17.41 -14.03 -12.16
CA GLU A 560 17.18 -12.83 -11.37
C GLU A 560 18.05 -11.70 -11.93
N SER A 561 17.45 -10.62 -12.38
CA SER A 561 18.17 -9.48 -12.93
C SER A 561 18.67 -8.61 -11.79
N PHE A 562 19.95 -8.77 -11.43
CA PHE A 562 20.65 -7.88 -10.53
C PHE A 562 20.89 -6.52 -11.20
N ILE A 563 20.39 -5.44 -10.60
CA ILE A 563 20.40 -4.10 -11.19
C ILE A 563 21.52 -3.20 -10.62
N GLY A 564 22.28 -3.66 -9.62
CA GLY A 564 23.39 -2.91 -9.03
C GLY A 564 23.55 -3.12 -7.54
N THR A 565 24.41 -2.29 -6.93
CA THR A 565 24.65 -2.30 -5.48
C THR A 565 23.98 -1.09 -4.82
N CYS A 566 23.39 -1.30 -3.66
CA CYS A 566 22.72 -0.28 -2.86
C CYS A 566 23.70 0.84 -2.48
N PRO A 567 23.38 2.12 -2.75
CA PRO A 567 24.26 3.23 -2.43
C PRO A 567 24.46 3.42 -0.91
N ASP A 568 23.50 2.94 -0.08
CA ASP A 568 23.56 3.12 1.36
C ASP A 568 24.34 2.03 2.09
N CYS A 569 24.26 0.77 1.65
CA CYS A 569 24.86 -0.35 2.39
C CYS A 569 25.74 -1.28 1.53
N GLY A 570 25.82 -1.07 0.22
CA GLY A 570 26.60 -1.90 -0.70
C GLY A 570 26.02 -3.28 -1.01
N SER A 571 24.83 -3.61 -0.50
CA SER A 571 24.12 -4.86 -0.78
C SER A 571 23.45 -4.85 -2.15
N GLN A 572 23.06 -6.01 -2.65
CA GLN A 572 22.37 -6.12 -3.93
C GLN A 572 21.01 -5.44 -3.91
N LEU A 573 20.69 -4.78 -5.03
CA LEU A 573 19.39 -4.16 -5.28
C LEU A 573 18.51 -5.09 -6.13
N GLU A 574 17.24 -5.15 -5.78
CA GLU A 574 16.20 -5.88 -6.50
C GLU A 574 15.19 -4.89 -7.08
N PHE A 575 14.74 -5.15 -8.31
CA PHE A 575 13.65 -4.39 -8.92
C PHE A 575 12.33 -5.09 -8.66
N ALA A 576 11.50 -4.50 -7.79
CA ALA A 576 10.19 -5.02 -7.45
C ALA A 576 9.15 -3.89 -7.48
N GLU A 577 8.02 -4.14 -8.11
CA GLU A 577 6.85 -3.23 -8.14
C GLU A 577 7.15 -1.84 -8.72
N GLY A 578 8.05 -1.75 -9.69
CA GLY A 578 8.42 -0.47 -10.32
C GLY A 578 9.45 0.36 -9.53
N CYS A 579 9.99 -0.17 -8.44
CA CYS A 579 11.00 0.47 -7.62
C CYS A 579 12.23 -0.43 -7.47
N VAL A 580 13.41 0.20 -7.35
CA VAL A 580 14.65 -0.48 -6.97
C VAL A 580 14.71 -0.52 -5.44
N LYS A 581 14.74 -1.72 -4.84
CA LYS A 581 14.70 -1.90 -3.39
C LYS A 581 15.94 -2.64 -2.88
N CYS A 582 16.42 -2.24 -1.71
CA CYS A 582 17.42 -2.98 -0.94
C CYS A 582 16.77 -3.65 0.27
N HIS A 583 16.76 -4.97 0.31
CA HIS A 583 16.17 -5.73 1.42
C HIS A 583 17.02 -5.70 2.69
N VAL A 584 18.28 -5.24 2.61
CA VAL A 584 19.20 -5.22 3.76
C VAL A 584 19.07 -3.95 4.57
N CYS A 585 18.94 -2.78 3.94
CA CYS A 585 18.86 -1.49 4.63
C CYS A 585 17.54 -0.76 4.44
N GLY A 586 16.63 -1.28 3.60
CA GLY A 586 15.34 -0.65 3.32
C GLY A 586 15.40 0.50 2.30
N PHE A 587 16.55 0.72 1.65
CA PHE A 587 16.64 1.70 0.56
C PHE A 587 15.62 1.37 -0.53
N SER A 588 14.89 2.39 -1.01
CA SER A 588 13.94 2.24 -2.11
C SER A 588 13.96 3.50 -2.97
N GLU A 589 14.15 3.33 -4.26
CA GLU A 589 14.10 4.39 -5.26
C GLU A 589 13.16 3.97 -6.39
N CYS A 590 12.11 4.76 -6.57
CA CYS A 590 11.11 4.54 -7.60
C CYS A 590 11.36 5.55 -8.72
N GLY A 591 11.50 5.05 -9.97
CA GLY A 591 11.74 5.87 -11.15
C GLY A 591 10.47 6.52 -11.70
#